data_fbcb9e07e2da31c9c4ebbe866066a156
#
_entry.id   fbcb9e07e2da31c9c4ebbe866066a156
#
_cell.length_a   1.000
_cell.length_b   1.000
_cell.length_c   1.000
_cell.angle_alpha   90.00
_cell.angle_beta   90.00
_cell.angle_gamma   90.00
#
_symmetry.space_group_name_H-M   'P 1'
#
loop_
_entity.id
_entity.type
_entity.pdbx_description
1 polymer ?
#
loop_
_entity_poly.entity_id
_entity_poly.type
_entity_poly.pdbx_seq_one_letter_code
_entity_poly.pdbx_strand_id
1 'polypeptide(L)'
;GLPFPKEYGGAGLDILSYAIAVEELARVDGGTGVILSAHVSLGAWPIFAYGTEEQKQKYLVPLAKGEKLGAFGLTEPNAGSDAGGTETTALDKGDHYLLNGGKIFITNAPKADTYVVFAVTTPDIGTRGISAFIVEKGWKGFEFGDHYDKMGIRSSSTAELIFNDVKVPKENLLGKEGDGFKIAMSTLDGGRIGIAAQALGIAQGAFEHALTYAKERVQFGKPIAAQQAVSFKLADMATKLRCARFLVYSAAELKEQHAPYGMESAMAKMYASDIALEVTNDAVQIHGGTGFLKGMEVERAYRDAKITTIYEGTNEIQRVVIASHLIGRLGKSSGGESRSAAKKPAPITGIRKRTIFREGDAAQQVNDLVAALKKDGHDFSVGIPMDTPIPKAERVVSAGKGIGEKKNMKLVEGLAKAAGAAIGSSRPVAETL
;
A
#
# COMPACT_ATOMS: atom_id res chain seq x y z
N GLY A 1 2.80 -9.80 -7.19
CA GLY A 1 4.17 -10.08 -7.58
C GLY A 1 4.77 -9.18 -8.65
N LEU A 2 4.22 -7.93 -8.85
CA LEU A 2 4.63 -7.02 -9.94
C LEU A 2 6.15 -6.79 -10.03
N PRO A 3 6.86 -6.36 -8.95
CA PRO A 3 8.27 -6.00 -9.06
C PRO A 3 9.23 -7.19 -8.84
N PHE A 4 8.71 -8.38 -8.53
CA PHE A 4 9.58 -9.53 -8.29
C PHE A 4 9.98 -10.20 -9.60
N PRO A 5 11.24 -10.73 -9.67
CA PRO A 5 11.73 -11.44 -10.85
C PRO A 5 10.86 -12.64 -11.24
N LYS A 6 10.85 -12.96 -12.54
CA LYS A 6 10.09 -14.09 -13.09
C LYS A 6 10.51 -15.44 -12.52
N GLU A 7 11.77 -15.59 -12.15
CA GLU A 7 12.33 -16.78 -11.49
C GLU A 7 11.66 -17.11 -10.15
N TYR A 8 11.12 -16.07 -9.47
CA TYR A 8 10.32 -16.23 -8.24
C TYR A 8 8.80 -16.18 -8.52
N GLY A 9 8.38 -16.26 -9.77
CA GLY A 9 6.97 -16.23 -10.14
C GLY A 9 6.34 -14.83 -10.20
N GLY A 10 7.16 -13.78 -10.11
CA GLY A 10 6.73 -12.41 -10.29
C GLY A 10 6.59 -12.00 -11.75
N ALA A 11 6.09 -10.79 -12.00
CA ALA A 11 5.95 -10.26 -13.35
C ALA A 11 7.24 -9.67 -13.93
N GLY A 12 8.25 -9.41 -13.12
CA GLY A 12 9.52 -8.79 -13.51
C GLY A 12 9.36 -7.36 -13.99
N LEU A 13 8.38 -6.63 -13.46
CA LEU A 13 8.15 -5.22 -13.73
C LEU A 13 8.95 -4.32 -12.78
N ASP A 14 9.00 -3.03 -13.08
CA ASP A 14 9.70 -2.05 -12.28
C ASP A 14 8.88 -1.55 -11.07
N ILE A 15 9.52 -0.85 -10.16
CA ILE A 15 8.89 -0.24 -8.97
C ILE A 15 7.87 0.83 -9.37
N LEU A 16 8.07 1.53 -10.49
CA LEU A 16 7.11 2.50 -10.99
C LEU A 16 5.81 1.82 -11.43
N SER A 17 5.88 0.69 -12.12
CA SER A 17 4.71 -0.12 -12.49
C SER A 17 3.93 -0.58 -11.26
N TYR A 18 4.62 -0.98 -10.19
CA TYR A 18 3.99 -1.30 -8.91
C TYR A 18 3.29 -0.08 -8.30
N ALA A 19 3.94 1.08 -8.28
CA ALA A 19 3.33 2.31 -7.73
C ALA A 19 2.09 2.72 -8.52
N ILE A 20 2.12 2.65 -9.85
CA ILE A 20 0.97 2.91 -10.73
C ILE A 20 -0.16 1.91 -10.43
N ALA A 21 0.14 0.63 -10.26
CA ALA A 21 -0.89 -0.36 -9.93
C ALA A 21 -1.58 -0.08 -8.58
N VAL A 22 -0.83 0.35 -7.57
CA VAL A 22 -1.40 0.77 -6.28
C VAL A 22 -2.24 2.04 -6.45
N GLU A 23 -1.76 3.03 -7.18
CA GLU A 23 -2.49 4.27 -7.49
C GLU A 23 -3.83 3.97 -8.15
N GLU A 24 -3.84 3.16 -9.22
CA GLU A 24 -5.06 2.85 -9.97
C GLU A 24 -6.08 2.02 -9.17
N LEU A 25 -5.62 1.07 -8.35
CA LEU A 25 -6.51 0.35 -7.42
C LEU A 25 -7.09 1.30 -6.37
N ALA A 26 -6.25 2.14 -5.78
CA ALA A 26 -6.66 3.08 -4.74
C ALA A 26 -7.56 4.19 -5.27
N ARG A 27 -7.48 4.53 -6.57
CA ARG A 27 -8.37 5.46 -7.25
C ARG A 27 -9.84 5.00 -7.19
N VAL A 28 -10.05 3.68 -7.18
CA VAL A 28 -11.37 3.07 -7.04
C VAL A 28 -11.69 2.73 -5.59
N ASP A 29 -10.74 2.10 -4.87
CA ASP A 29 -10.92 1.68 -3.48
C ASP A 29 -9.58 1.70 -2.72
N GLY A 30 -9.47 2.60 -1.72
CA GLY A 30 -8.25 2.76 -0.95
C GLY A 30 -7.83 1.52 -0.16
N GLY A 31 -8.80 0.70 0.28
CA GLY A 31 -8.53 -0.53 0.99
C GLY A 31 -7.96 -1.62 0.10
N THR A 32 -8.46 -1.75 -1.13
CA THR A 32 -7.88 -2.66 -2.14
C THR A 32 -6.45 -2.25 -2.50
N GLY A 33 -6.21 -0.93 -2.64
CA GLY A 33 -4.85 -0.41 -2.89
C GLY A 33 -3.87 -0.78 -1.79
N VAL A 34 -4.25 -0.66 -0.50
CA VAL A 34 -3.36 -1.01 0.62
C VAL A 34 -3.14 -2.51 0.77
N ILE A 35 -4.11 -3.36 0.43
CA ILE A 35 -3.91 -4.81 0.43
C ILE A 35 -2.73 -5.19 -0.46
N LEU A 36 -2.71 -4.67 -1.70
CA LEU A 36 -1.59 -4.87 -2.64
C LEU A 36 -0.31 -4.23 -2.10
N SER A 37 -0.38 -2.98 -1.63
CA SER A 37 0.78 -2.25 -1.13
C SER A 37 1.46 -3.01 0.01
N ALA A 38 0.74 -3.36 1.06
CA ALA A 38 1.28 -4.07 2.22
C ALA A 38 1.79 -5.47 1.87
N HIS A 39 1.08 -6.19 0.99
CA HIS A 39 1.51 -7.50 0.53
C HIS A 39 2.88 -7.45 -0.17
N VAL A 40 3.03 -6.55 -1.15
CA VAL A 40 4.24 -6.47 -1.97
C VAL A 40 5.38 -5.85 -1.19
N SER A 41 5.18 -4.65 -0.60
CA SER A 41 6.27 -3.85 -0.04
C SER A 41 6.68 -4.26 1.37
N LEU A 42 5.76 -4.83 2.15
CA LEU A 42 5.98 -5.17 3.55
C LEU A 42 6.03 -6.69 3.79
N GLY A 43 5.09 -7.46 3.21
CA GLY A 43 5.03 -8.90 3.39
C GLY A 43 6.05 -9.67 2.56
N ALA A 44 6.20 -9.33 1.28
CA ALA A 44 7.05 -10.08 0.34
C ALA A 44 8.46 -9.48 0.17
N TRP A 45 8.56 -8.13 0.12
CA TRP A 45 9.84 -7.47 -0.12
C TRP A 45 10.95 -7.82 0.88
N PRO A 46 10.74 -7.88 2.20
CA PRO A 46 11.80 -8.27 3.14
C PRO A 46 12.35 -9.67 2.87
N ILE A 47 11.48 -10.61 2.47
CA ILE A 47 11.89 -11.98 2.14
C ILE A 47 12.73 -11.97 0.86
N PHE A 48 12.34 -11.18 -0.15
CA PHE A 48 13.14 -11.01 -1.37
C PHE A 48 14.52 -10.42 -1.08
N ALA A 49 14.59 -9.37 -0.25
CA ALA A 49 15.81 -8.61 0.00
C ALA A 49 16.78 -9.28 0.97
N TYR A 50 16.27 -10.03 1.96
CA TYR A 50 17.06 -10.55 3.08
C TYR A 50 16.94 -12.05 3.29
N GLY A 51 16.03 -12.73 2.59
CA GLY A 51 15.83 -14.17 2.70
C GLY A 51 16.92 -14.98 2.03
N THR A 52 17.18 -16.17 2.55
CA THR A 52 17.97 -17.19 1.87
C THR A 52 17.23 -17.70 0.63
N GLU A 53 17.92 -18.42 -0.25
CA GLU A 53 17.27 -18.96 -1.45
C GLU A 53 16.15 -19.94 -1.07
N GLU A 54 16.34 -20.75 -0.04
CA GLU A 54 15.33 -21.68 0.48
C GLU A 54 14.10 -20.93 0.99
N GLN A 55 14.31 -19.81 1.71
CA GLN A 55 13.21 -18.95 2.19
C GLN A 55 12.47 -18.30 1.01
N LYS A 56 13.18 -17.84 -0.02
CA LYS A 56 12.57 -17.27 -1.22
C LYS A 56 11.73 -18.29 -1.96
N GLN A 57 12.24 -19.51 -2.17
CA GLN A 57 11.48 -20.57 -2.81
C GLN A 57 10.25 -20.98 -2.01
N LYS A 58 10.37 -21.10 -0.69
CA LYS A 58 9.27 -21.53 0.19
C LYS A 58 8.20 -20.44 0.38
N TYR A 59 8.61 -19.19 0.53
CA TYR A 59 7.72 -18.09 0.95
C TYR A 59 7.50 -17.04 -0.13
N LEU A 60 8.55 -16.55 -0.79
CA LEU A 60 8.40 -15.49 -1.79
C LEU A 60 7.66 -15.96 -3.04
N VAL A 61 7.98 -17.15 -3.54
CA VAL A 61 7.36 -17.69 -4.77
C VAL A 61 5.84 -17.72 -4.68
N PRO A 62 5.21 -18.34 -3.66
CA PRO A 62 3.75 -18.33 -3.55
C PRO A 62 3.17 -16.92 -3.29
N LEU A 63 3.89 -16.01 -2.63
CA LEU A 63 3.49 -14.61 -2.48
C LEU A 63 3.54 -13.88 -3.82
N ALA A 64 4.61 -14.02 -4.58
CA ALA A 64 4.79 -13.38 -5.87
C ALA A 64 3.76 -13.85 -6.92
N LYS A 65 3.37 -15.12 -6.88
CA LYS A 65 2.30 -15.69 -7.71
C LYS A 65 0.89 -15.29 -7.26
N GLY A 66 0.73 -14.74 -6.04
CA GLY A 66 -0.57 -14.42 -5.47
C GLY A 66 -1.34 -15.64 -4.95
N GLU A 67 -0.69 -16.78 -4.78
CA GLU A 67 -1.25 -17.98 -4.17
C GLU A 67 -1.41 -17.82 -2.66
N LYS A 68 -0.54 -17.01 -2.05
CA LYS A 68 -0.55 -16.64 -0.63
C LYS A 68 -0.51 -15.13 -0.44
N LEU A 69 -0.99 -14.66 0.69
CA LEU A 69 -0.99 -13.26 1.08
C LEU A 69 0.03 -13.02 2.18
N GLY A 70 0.76 -11.90 2.09
CA GLY A 70 1.77 -11.49 3.07
C GLY A 70 1.29 -10.37 4.00
N ALA A 71 1.82 -10.37 5.23
CA ALA A 71 1.61 -9.32 6.21
C ALA A 71 2.92 -8.98 6.95
N PHE A 72 2.90 -7.85 7.70
CA PHE A 72 4.07 -7.29 8.38
C PHE A 72 3.72 -6.89 9.80
N GLY A 73 4.27 -7.61 10.77
CA GLY A 73 4.00 -7.44 12.19
C GLY A 73 5.11 -6.68 12.91
N LEU A 74 5.07 -5.35 12.88
CA LEU A 74 6.03 -4.48 13.57
C LEU A 74 5.41 -3.80 14.80
N THR A 75 4.29 -3.10 14.61
CA THR A 75 3.67 -2.21 15.60
C THR A 75 3.11 -2.96 16.79
N GLU A 76 3.37 -2.43 17.99
CA GLU A 76 2.84 -2.94 19.27
C GLU A 76 2.09 -1.82 20.01
N PRO A 77 1.31 -2.13 21.07
CA PRO A 77 0.60 -1.10 21.84
C PRO A 77 1.51 0.02 22.35
N ASN A 78 2.74 -0.29 22.74
CA ASN A 78 3.72 0.66 23.28
C ASN A 78 4.81 1.04 22.27
N ALA A 79 4.83 0.46 21.05
CA ALA A 79 5.85 0.67 20.04
C ALA A 79 5.21 0.96 18.67
N GLY A 80 4.80 2.20 18.47
CA GLY A 80 4.28 2.74 17.20
C GLY A 80 5.35 3.53 16.44
N SER A 81 5.35 4.87 16.60
CA SER A 81 6.39 5.74 16.02
C SER A 81 7.78 5.44 16.59
N ASP A 82 7.87 5.04 17.84
CA ASP A 82 9.08 4.45 18.43
C ASP A 82 9.10 2.94 18.19
N ALA A 83 9.38 2.54 16.97
CA ALA A 83 9.46 1.13 16.59
C ALA A 83 10.62 0.37 17.28
N GLY A 84 11.58 1.09 17.86
CA GLY A 84 12.67 0.50 18.65
C GLY A 84 12.24 -0.03 20.03
N GLY A 85 11.07 0.41 20.50
CA GLY A 85 10.47 -0.03 21.77
C GLY A 85 9.74 -1.37 21.72
N THR A 86 10.00 -2.23 20.71
CA THR A 86 9.42 -3.57 20.58
C THR A 86 9.59 -4.39 21.86
N GLU A 87 8.48 -4.95 22.38
CA GLU A 87 8.42 -5.77 23.60
C GLU A 87 8.21 -7.27 23.31
N THR A 88 7.66 -7.63 22.14
CA THR A 88 7.54 -9.03 21.69
C THR A 88 8.90 -9.69 21.71
N THR A 89 9.02 -10.88 22.35
CA THR A 89 10.27 -11.61 22.54
C THR A 89 10.36 -12.86 21.67
N ALA A 90 11.57 -13.24 21.27
CA ALA A 90 11.87 -14.49 20.59
C ALA A 90 13.07 -15.16 21.28
N LEU A 91 12.77 -15.98 22.31
CA LEU A 91 13.80 -16.62 23.13
C LEU A 91 14.42 -17.81 22.38
N ASP A 92 15.73 -17.82 22.25
CA ASP A 92 16.49 -18.93 21.65
C ASP A 92 16.42 -20.18 22.54
N LYS A 93 15.96 -21.30 21.98
CA LYS A 93 15.86 -22.63 22.61
C LYS A 93 16.83 -23.66 22.03
N GLY A 94 17.77 -23.21 21.20
CA GLY A 94 18.74 -24.05 20.52
C GLY A 94 18.28 -24.46 19.10
N ASP A 95 17.25 -25.27 19.01
CA ASP A 95 16.68 -25.74 17.74
C ASP A 95 15.57 -24.85 17.17
N HIS A 96 14.97 -23.97 17.98
CA HIS A 96 13.92 -23.03 17.59
C HIS A 96 13.98 -21.75 18.43
N TYR A 97 13.22 -20.74 18.02
CA TYR A 97 12.89 -19.59 18.86
C TYR A 97 11.50 -19.76 19.45
N LEU A 98 11.32 -19.35 20.70
CA LEU A 98 10.01 -19.29 21.34
C LEU A 98 9.50 -17.85 21.30
N LEU A 99 8.51 -17.59 20.43
CA LEU A 99 7.96 -16.27 20.21
C LEU A 99 6.78 -16.01 21.14
N ASN A 100 6.84 -14.89 21.88
CA ASN A 100 5.82 -14.45 22.82
C ASN A 100 5.58 -12.95 22.72
N GLY A 101 4.30 -12.52 22.76
CA GLY A 101 3.89 -11.13 22.70
C GLY A 101 2.75 -10.89 21.73
N GLY A 102 2.66 -9.69 21.17
CA GLY A 102 1.59 -9.36 20.23
C GLY A 102 1.92 -8.16 19.35
N LYS A 103 1.22 -8.07 18.23
CA LYS A 103 1.30 -6.95 17.28
C LYS A 103 -0.08 -6.40 16.99
N ILE A 104 -0.20 -5.09 16.84
CA ILE A 104 -1.49 -4.44 16.60
C ILE A 104 -1.53 -3.74 15.25
N PHE A 105 -2.75 -3.49 14.76
CA PHE A 105 -3.02 -2.78 13.49
C PHE A 105 -2.40 -3.44 12.25
N ILE A 106 -2.35 -4.78 12.24
CA ILE A 106 -1.67 -5.51 11.16
C ILE A 106 -2.59 -5.64 9.95
N THR A 107 -2.21 -4.96 8.87
CA THR A 107 -2.87 -5.02 7.57
C THR A 107 -2.76 -6.44 7.00
N ASN A 108 -3.82 -6.90 6.36
CA ASN A 108 -4.02 -8.23 5.82
C ASN A 108 -4.23 -9.35 6.87
N ALA A 109 -4.05 -9.11 8.15
CA ALA A 109 -4.42 -10.06 9.20
C ALA A 109 -5.95 -10.06 9.42
N PRO A 110 -6.60 -11.19 9.62
CA PRO A 110 -6.11 -12.57 9.67
C PRO A 110 -6.12 -13.32 8.31
N LYS A 111 -6.22 -12.60 7.18
CA LYS A 111 -6.32 -13.18 5.84
C LYS A 111 -4.98 -13.65 5.27
N ALA A 112 -3.87 -13.06 5.71
CA ALA A 112 -2.53 -13.43 5.27
C ALA A 112 -2.16 -14.87 5.67
N ASP A 113 -1.22 -15.43 4.92
CA ASP A 113 -0.68 -16.77 5.15
C ASP A 113 0.74 -16.72 5.73
N THR A 114 1.48 -15.67 5.37
CA THR A 114 2.89 -15.47 5.73
C THR A 114 3.07 -14.10 6.37
N TYR A 115 3.77 -14.05 7.50
CA TYR A 115 3.97 -12.84 8.28
C TYR A 115 5.46 -12.60 8.49
N VAL A 116 5.94 -11.39 8.23
CA VAL A 116 7.26 -10.95 8.69
C VAL A 116 7.08 -10.26 10.03
N VAL A 117 7.62 -10.85 11.10
CA VAL A 117 7.41 -10.43 12.49
C VAL A 117 8.73 -10.03 13.13
N PHE A 118 8.74 -8.95 13.89
CA PHE A 118 9.91 -8.44 14.61
C PHE A 118 9.78 -8.69 16.10
N ALA A 119 10.84 -9.23 16.70
CA ALA A 119 10.86 -9.56 18.10
C ALA A 119 12.28 -9.40 18.70
N VAL A 120 12.34 -9.18 20.02
CA VAL A 120 13.60 -9.06 20.75
C VAL A 120 14.17 -10.46 20.98
N THR A 121 15.36 -10.70 20.45
CA THR A 121 16.16 -11.92 20.71
C THR A 121 17.20 -11.68 21.79
N THR A 122 17.74 -10.47 21.88
CA THR A 122 18.75 -10.11 22.89
C THR A 122 18.28 -8.83 23.61
N PRO A 123 17.81 -8.93 24.86
CA PRO A 123 17.36 -7.77 25.62
C PRO A 123 18.52 -6.82 25.97
N ASP A 124 18.16 -5.60 26.36
CA ASP A 124 19.05 -4.58 26.94
C ASP A 124 20.14 -4.01 26.01
N ILE A 125 20.12 -4.35 24.72
CA ILE A 125 21.03 -3.76 23.72
C ILE A 125 20.34 -2.87 22.69
N GLY A 126 19.08 -2.47 23.01
CA GLY A 126 18.26 -1.59 22.17
C GLY A 126 17.91 -2.22 20.82
N THR A 127 17.87 -1.40 19.78
CA THR A 127 17.47 -1.85 18.43
C THR A 127 18.33 -2.95 17.83
N ARG A 128 19.55 -3.14 18.33
CA ARG A 128 20.44 -4.25 17.91
C ARG A 128 20.00 -5.61 18.45
N GLY A 129 19.12 -5.63 19.44
CA GLY A 129 18.55 -6.86 19.97
C GLY A 129 17.29 -7.34 19.25
N ILE A 130 16.82 -6.63 18.23
CA ILE A 130 15.61 -6.96 17.48
C ILE A 130 15.98 -7.80 16.26
N SER A 131 15.29 -8.92 16.08
CA SER A 131 15.42 -9.83 14.93
C SER A 131 14.12 -9.92 14.15
N ALA A 132 14.20 -10.36 12.90
CA ALA A 132 13.06 -10.56 12.03
C ALA A 132 12.80 -12.05 11.77
N PHE A 133 11.53 -12.45 11.72
CA PHE A 133 11.13 -13.84 11.55
C PHE A 133 10.05 -13.97 10.50
N ILE A 134 10.07 -15.07 9.75
CA ILE A 134 8.97 -15.47 8.87
C ILE A 134 8.08 -16.44 9.65
N VAL A 135 6.84 -16.05 9.90
CA VAL A 135 5.86 -16.82 10.68
C VAL A 135 4.72 -17.25 9.76
N GLU A 136 4.28 -18.50 9.86
CA GLU A 136 3.21 -19.04 9.05
C GLU A 136 1.89 -19.08 9.84
N LYS A 137 0.78 -18.78 9.15
CA LYS A 137 -0.56 -18.95 9.70
C LYS A 137 -0.80 -20.41 10.12
N GLY A 138 -1.48 -20.57 11.25
CA GLY A 138 -1.88 -21.90 11.75
C GLY A 138 -0.84 -22.58 12.63
N TRP A 139 0.32 -21.97 12.88
CA TRP A 139 1.23 -22.49 13.88
C TRP A 139 0.59 -22.44 15.27
N LYS A 140 0.84 -23.48 16.07
CA LYS A 140 0.31 -23.59 17.43
C LYS A 140 0.74 -22.40 18.28
N GLY A 141 -0.22 -21.74 18.93
CA GLY A 141 0.02 -20.55 19.75
C GLY A 141 0.01 -19.23 18.96
N PHE A 142 -0.10 -19.27 17.62
CA PHE A 142 -0.31 -18.08 16.80
C PHE A 142 -1.81 -17.87 16.55
N GLU A 143 -2.33 -16.81 17.14
CA GLU A 143 -3.75 -16.46 17.12
C GLU A 143 -3.96 -15.02 16.63
N PHE A 144 -5.20 -14.68 16.37
CA PHE A 144 -5.60 -13.34 15.95
C PHE A 144 -6.58 -12.76 16.98
N GLY A 145 -6.36 -11.51 17.35
CA GLY A 145 -7.30 -10.75 18.14
C GLY A 145 -8.48 -10.23 17.33
N ASP A 146 -9.23 -9.32 17.92
CA ASP A 146 -10.42 -8.75 17.33
C ASP A 146 -10.13 -8.03 16.00
N HIS A 147 -11.12 -8.11 15.11
CA HIS A 147 -11.10 -7.37 13.86
C HIS A 147 -11.49 -5.92 14.10
N TYR A 148 -10.63 -4.97 13.71
CA TYR A 148 -10.90 -3.55 13.93
C TYR A 148 -12.01 -3.01 13.02
N ASP A 149 -13.05 -2.41 13.61
CA ASP A 149 -14.00 -1.56 12.88
C ASP A 149 -13.37 -0.17 12.68
N LYS A 150 -12.95 0.10 11.46
CA LYS A 150 -12.14 1.27 11.10
C LYS A 150 -12.98 2.40 10.54
N MET A 151 -12.52 3.63 10.70
CA MET A 151 -13.08 4.82 10.07
C MET A 151 -13.12 4.69 8.54
N GLY A 152 -12.03 4.25 7.91
CA GLY A 152 -11.85 4.11 6.47
C GLY A 152 -11.12 2.81 6.09
N ILE A 153 -10.82 2.65 4.81
CA ILE A 153 -10.19 1.45 4.23
C ILE A 153 -10.83 0.14 4.72
N ARG A 154 -12.16 0.13 4.81
CA ARG A 154 -12.91 -0.98 5.45
C ARG A 154 -12.86 -2.28 4.65
N SER A 155 -12.57 -2.22 3.35
CA SER A 155 -12.33 -3.38 2.49
C SER A 155 -11.02 -4.11 2.82
N SER A 156 -10.07 -3.47 3.53
CA SER A 156 -8.84 -4.09 3.99
C SER A 156 -9.02 -4.69 5.38
N SER A 157 -8.68 -5.96 5.55
CA SER A 157 -8.65 -6.65 6.84
C SER A 157 -7.51 -6.12 7.71
N THR A 158 -7.80 -5.86 8.99
CA THR A 158 -6.81 -5.39 9.97
C THR A 158 -7.14 -6.00 11.32
N ALA A 159 -6.19 -6.69 11.96
CA ALA A 159 -6.37 -7.32 13.26
C ALA A 159 -5.08 -7.33 14.05
N GLU A 160 -5.15 -7.82 15.29
CA GLU A 160 -4.00 -8.11 16.13
C GLU A 160 -3.40 -9.47 15.79
N LEU A 161 -2.10 -9.62 16.03
CA LEU A 161 -1.40 -10.90 16.08
C LEU A 161 -1.06 -11.19 17.54
N ILE A 162 -1.35 -12.41 17.98
CA ILE A 162 -1.12 -12.86 19.35
C ILE A 162 -0.20 -14.08 19.30
N PHE A 163 0.89 -14.04 20.03
CA PHE A 163 1.89 -15.10 20.07
C PHE A 163 2.02 -15.64 21.51
N ASN A 164 1.62 -16.91 21.69
CA ASN A 164 1.70 -17.60 22.98
C ASN A 164 2.54 -18.87 22.78
N ASP A 165 3.83 -18.81 23.16
CA ASP A 165 4.79 -19.90 23.02
C ASP A 165 4.86 -20.47 21.59
N VAL A 166 4.84 -19.60 20.58
CA VAL A 166 4.95 -20.02 19.18
C VAL A 166 6.37 -20.49 18.89
N LYS A 167 6.51 -21.75 18.49
CA LYS A 167 7.78 -22.31 18.06
C LYS A 167 8.11 -21.90 16.64
N VAL A 168 9.12 -21.03 16.50
CA VAL A 168 9.62 -20.56 15.20
C VAL A 168 10.91 -21.31 14.89
N PRO A 169 10.96 -22.15 13.83
CA PRO A 169 12.18 -22.87 13.44
C PRO A 169 13.35 -21.90 13.18
N LYS A 170 14.57 -22.36 13.40
CA LYS A 170 15.79 -21.55 13.18
C LYS A 170 15.91 -21.05 11.76
N GLU A 171 15.52 -21.87 10.80
CA GLU A 171 15.52 -21.54 9.37
C GLU A 171 14.52 -20.43 8.99
N ASN A 172 13.64 -20.04 9.91
CA ASN A 172 12.70 -18.94 9.72
C ASN A 172 13.20 -17.57 10.23
N LEU A 173 14.42 -17.52 10.77
CA LEU A 173 15.10 -16.24 11.04
C LEU A 173 15.39 -15.56 9.69
N LEU A 174 14.88 -14.35 9.51
CA LEU A 174 15.09 -13.56 8.31
C LEU A 174 16.32 -12.65 8.47
N GLY A 175 17.31 -12.84 7.62
CA GLY A 175 18.62 -12.18 7.77
C GLY A 175 19.44 -12.79 8.90
N LYS A 176 20.04 -11.95 9.73
CA LYS A 176 20.83 -12.35 10.90
C LYS A 176 20.16 -11.90 12.19
N GLU A 177 20.45 -12.58 13.27
CA GLU A 177 20.05 -12.13 14.61
C GLU A 177 20.57 -10.71 14.88
N GLY A 178 19.70 -9.82 15.37
CA GLY A 178 20.00 -8.41 15.58
C GLY A 178 19.83 -7.49 14.36
N ASP A 179 19.59 -8.02 13.15
CA ASP A 179 19.35 -7.21 11.94
C ASP A 179 17.90 -6.73 11.79
N GLY A 180 16.99 -7.17 12.67
CA GLY A 180 15.54 -6.93 12.51
C GLY A 180 15.17 -5.47 12.38
N PHE A 181 15.72 -4.58 13.22
CA PHE A 181 15.41 -3.15 13.11
C PHE A 181 15.90 -2.53 11.80
N LYS A 182 17.08 -2.94 11.32
CA LYS A 182 17.59 -2.51 10.01
C LYS A 182 16.69 -2.99 8.87
N ILE A 183 16.25 -4.25 8.92
CA ILE A 183 15.31 -4.83 7.95
C ILE A 183 13.99 -4.06 7.98
N ALA A 184 13.45 -3.77 9.18
CA ALA A 184 12.21 -3.00 9.32
C ALA A 184 12.32 -1.61 8.68
N MET A 185 13.36 -0.84 9.00
CA MET A 185 13.53 0.52 8.51
C MET A 185 13.72 0.57 6.99
N SER A 186 14.54 -0.31 6.41
CA SER A 186 14.72 -0.35 4.96
C SER A 186 13.46 -0.81 4.22
N THR A 187 12.67 -1.70 4.84
CA THR A 187 11.37 -2.12 4.32
C THR A 187 10.38 -0.96 4.29
N LEU A 188 10.30 -0.18 5.38
CA LEU A 188 9.44 1.00 5.47
C LEU A 188 9.82 2.10 4.48
N ASP A 189 11.11 2.29 4.19
CA ASP A 189 11.53 3.24 3.15
C ASP A 189 10.89 2.91 1.79
N GLY A 190 10.81 1.62 1.45
CA GLY A 190 10.14 1.16 0.24
C GLY A 190 8.62 1.20 0.34
N GLY A 191 8.06 0.89 1.50
CA GLY A 191 6.63 0.90 1.78
C GLY A 191 6.00 2.28 1.63
N ARG A 192 6.74 3.35 2.03
CA ARG A 192 6.28 4.74 1.87
C ARG A 192 5.90 5.09 0.44
N ILE A 193 6.57 4.53 -0.58
CA ILE A 193 6.21 4.72 -1.99
C ILE A 193 4.81 4.16 -2.26
N GLY A 194 4.51 2.96 -1.75
CA GLY A 194 3.20 2.34 -1.87
C GLY A 194 2.09 3.14 -1.21
N ILE A 195 2.32 3.66 0.01
CA ILE A 195 1.34 4.50 0.70
C ILE A 195 1.17 5.86 0.01
N ALA A 196 2.24 6.44 -0.51
CA ALA A 196 2.14 7.67 -1.30
C ALA A 196 1.32 7.46 -2.58
N ALA A 197 1.50 6.34 -3.27
CA ALA A 197 0.71 5.95 -4.44
C ALA A 197 -0.76 5.70 -4.07
N GLN A 198 -1.03 5.04 -2.93
CA GLN A 198 -2.39 4.84 -2.42
C GLN A 198 -3.08 6.17 -2.11
N ALA A 199 -2.41 7.07 -1.40
CA ALA A 199 -2.95 8.39 -1.06
C ALA A 199 -3.26 9.21 -2.34
N LEU A 200 -2.34 9.18 -3.30
CA LEU A 200 -2.52 9.81 -4.60
C LEU A 200 -3.73 9.23 -5.35
N GLY A 201 -3.88 7.90 -5.36
CA GLY A 201 -5.02 7.23 -6.01
C GLY A 201 -6.35 7.63 -5.38
N ILE A 202 -6.48 7.58 -4.04
CA ILE A 202 -7.68 8.02 -3.32
C ILE A 202 -8.04 9.46 -3.69
N ALA A 203 -7.05 10.36 -3.68
CA ALA A 203 -7.25 11.77 -4.04
C ALA A 203 -7.66 11.95 -5.50
N GLN A 204 -7.05 11.19 -6.42
CA GLN A 204 -7.37 11.22 -7.84
C GLN A 204 -8.82 10.79 -8.08
N GLY A 205 -9.27 9.69 -7.49
CA GLY A 205 -10.66 9.23 -7.60
C GLY A 205 -11.65 10.26 -7.07
N ALA A 206 -11.39 10.83 -5.90
CA ALA A 206 -12.24 11.88 -5.34
C ALA A 206 -12.32 13.13 -6.24
N PHE A 207 -11.19 13.53 -6.82
CA PHE A 207 -11.14 14.63 -7.78
C PHE A 207 -11.98 14.37 -9.04
N GLU A 208 -11.89 13.17 -9.62
CA GLU A 208 -12.65 12.79 -10.81
C GLU A 208 -14.16 12.84 -10.56
N HIS A 209 -14.61 12.31 -9.43
CA HIS A 209 -16.01 12.40 -9.00
C HIS A 209 -16.45 13.85 -8.81
N ALA A 210 -15.62 14.68 -8.16
CA ALA A 210 -15.94 16.10 -7.96
C ALA A 210 -16.00 16.89 -9.28
N LEU A 211 -15.08 16.62 -10.21
CA LEU A 211 -15.03 17.25 -11.52
C LEU A 211 -16.28 16.90 -12.35
N THR A 212 -16.66 15.63 -12.37
CA THR A 212 -17.86 15.16 -13.09
C THR A 212 -19.12 15.80 -12.50
N TYR A 213 -19.28 15.71 -11.17
CA TYR A 213 -20.42 16.29 -10.49
C TYR A 213 -20.52 17.82 -10.71
N ALA A 214 -19.40 18.54 -10.65
CA ALA A 214 -19.39 19.97 -10.84
C ALA A 214 -19.82 20.39 -12.27
N LYS A 215 -19.54 19.58 -13.28
CA LYS A 215 -19.97 19.81 -14.67
C LYS A 215 -21.44 19.50 -14.90
N GLU A 216 -22.01 18.56 -14.15
CA GLU A 216 -23.40 18.10 -14.33
C GLU A 216 -24.40 18.82 -13.43
N ARG A 217 -24.01 19.14 -12.19
CA ARG A 217 -24.89 19.79 -11.20
C ARG A 217 -25.18 21.21 -11.57
N VAL A 218 -26.45 21.54 -11.79
CA VAL A 218 -26.90 22.91 -12.14
C VAL A 218 -27.45 23.60 -10.90
N GLN A 219 -26.95 24.79 -10.60
CA GLN A 219 -27.48 25.75 -9.64
C GLN A 219 -27.32 27.18 -10.20
N PHE A 220 -28.21 28.07 -9.84
CA PHE A 220 -28.24 29.44 -10.38
C PHE A 220 -28.28 29.47 -11.93
N GLY A 221 -28.97 28.48 -12.53
CA GLY A 221 -29.18 28.38 -13.99
C GLY A 221 -27.98 27.88 -14.81
N LYS A 222 -26.89 27.45 -14.19
CA LYS A 222 -25.70 26.97 -14.88
C LYS A 222 -24.98 25.87 -14.08
N PRO A 223 -24.11 25.03 -14.70
CA PRO A 223 -23.27 24.08 -13.97
C PRO A 223 -22.48 24.76 -12.88
N ILE A 224 -22.34 24.11 -11.71
CA ILE A 224 -21.62 24.72 -10.57
C ILE A 224 -20.13 24.92 -10.89
N ALA A 225 -19.56 24.19 -11.84
CA ALA A 225 -18.20 24.41 -12.35
C ALA A 225 -17.99 25.82 -12.95
N ALA A 226 -19.06 26.49 -13.38
CA ALA A 226 -19.01 27.89 -13.87
C ALA A 226 -18.86 28.92 -12.75
N GLN A 227 -19.00 28.52 -11.47
CA GLN A 227 -18.75 29.39 -10.33
C GLN A 227 -17.26 29.42 -10.01
N GLN A 228 -16.67 30.61 -9.93
CA GLN A 228 -15.22 30.77 -9.70
C GLN A 228 -14.70 30.02 -8.47
N ALA A 229 -15.46 30.07 -7.35
CA ALA A 229 -15.08 29.37 -6.12
C ALA A 229 -14.98 27.85 -6.29
N VAL A 230 -15.77 27.25 -7.20
CA VAL A 230 -15.70 25.80 -7.53
C VAL A 230 -14.58 25.54 -8.52
N SER A 231 -14.49 26.33 -9.59
CA SER A 231 -13.45 26.10 -10.61
C SER A 231 -12.03 26.30 -10.06
N PHE A 232 -11.82 27.21 -9.12
CA PHE A 232 -10.53 27.42 -8.47
C PHE A 232 -10.15 26.23 -7.57
N LYS A 233 -11.10 25.69 -6.79
CA LYS A 233 -10.87 24.44 -6.05
C LYS A 233 -10.42 23.30 -6.98
N LEU A 234 -11.11 23.09 -8.09
CA LEU A 234 -10.75 22.06 -9.07
C LEU A 234 -9.35 22.29 -9.67
N ALA A 235 -8.96 23.54 -9.94
CA ALA A 235 -7.63 23.87 -10.44
C ALA A 235 -6.54 23.58 -9.38
N ASP A 236 -6.78 23.92 -8.12
CA ASP A 236 -5.87 23.65 -7.00
C ASP A 236 -5.72 22.14 -6.76
N MET A 237 -6.83 21.40 -6.74
CA MET A 237 -6.83 19.93 -6.62
C MET A 237 -6.01 19.28 -7.74
N ALA A 238 -6.23 19.66 -9.00
CA ALA A 238 -5.49 19.15 -10.15
C ALA A 238 -3.98 19.42 -10.04
N THR A 239 -3.61 20.63 -9.61
CA THR A 239 -2.21 21.03 -9.42
C THR A 239 -1.53 20.20 -8.32
N LYS A 240 -2.18 20.05 -7.16
CA LYS A 240 -1.68 19.25 -6.02
C LYS A 240 -1.47 17.78 -6.41
N LEU A 241 -2.45 17.19 -7.12
CA LEU A 241 -2.36 15.81 -7.63
C LEU A 241 -1.15 15.63 -8.55
N ARG A 242 -0.92 16.59 -9.45
CA ARG A 242 0.22 16.52 -10.35
C ARG A 242 1.56 16.61 -9.62
N CYS A 243 1.67 17.49 -8.64
CA CYS A 243 2.88 17.59 -7.81
C CYS A 243 3.11 16.29 -7.01
N ALA A 244 2.07 15.73 -6.39
CA ALA A 244 2.18 14.46 -5.66
C ALA A 244 2.64 13.33 -6.56
N ARG A 245 2.08 13.21 -7.77
CA ARG A 245 2.46 12.17 -8.74
C ARG A 245 3.93 12.26 -9.12
N PHE A 246 4.47 13.45 -9.35
CA PHE A 246 5.89 13.62 -9.63
C PHE A 246 6.76 13.14 -8.47
N LEU A 247 6.40 13.44 -7.21
CA LEU A 247 7.15 12.96 -6.05
C LEU A 247 7.09 11.44 -5.92
N VAL A 248 5.91 10.83 -6.08
CA VAL A 248 5.72 9.37 -5.98
C VAL A 248 6.54 8.65 -7.05
N TYR A 249 6.43 9.09 -8.30
CA TYR A 249 7.10 8.44 -9.42
C TYR A 249 8.61 8.64 -9.37
N SER A 250 9.08 9.81 -8.95
CA SER A 250 10.51 10.07 -8.73
C SER A 250 11.09 9.16 -7.65
N ALA A 251 10.40 8.97 -6.52
CA ALA A 251 10.86 8.06 -5.47
C ALA A 251 10.89 6.60 -5.94
N ALA A 252 9.91 6.19 -6.75
CA ALA A 252 9.86 4.85 -7.35
C ALA A 252 11.04 4.62 -8.32
N GLU A 253 11.35 5.59 -9.17
CA GLU A 253 12.49 5.51 -10.09
C GLU A 253 13.83 5.46 -9.37
N LEU A 254 14.03 6.26 -8.32
CA LEU A 254 15.26 6.21 -7.54
C LEU A 254 15.48 4.85 -6.89
N LYS A 255 14.40 4.25 -6.34
CA LYS A 255 14.46 2.88 -5.80
C LYS A 255 14.83 1.85 -6.86
N GLU A 256 14.24 1.95 -8.05
CA GLU A 256 14.55 1.06 -9.18
C GLU A 256 16.02 1.17 -9.61
N GLN A 257 16.57 2.37 -9.60
CA GLN A 257 17.96 2.65 -9.93
C GLN A 257 18.95 2.29 -8.82
N HIS A 258 18.47 1.73 -7.70
CA HIS A 258 19.26 1.47 -6.49
C HIS A 258 19.97 2.73 -5.95
N ALA A 259 19.46 3.92 -6.26
CA ALA A 259 19.91 5.18 -5.71
C ALA A 259 19.35 5.39 -4.29
N PRO A 260 19.97 6.26 -3.46
CA PRO A 260 19.37 6.69 -2.20
C PRO A 260 17.99 7.32 -2.44
N TYR A 261 16.94 6.80 -1.79
CA TYR A 261 15.56 7.25 -1.99
C TYR A 261 14.78 7.47 -0.68
N GLY A 262 15.40 7.26 0.48
CA GLY A 262 14.74 7.36 1.77
C GLY A 262 14.13 8.74 2.05
N MET A 263 14.83 9.83 1.68
CA MET A 263 14.30 11.18 1.80
C MET A 263 13.13 11.42 0.83
N GLU A 264 13.29 11.04 -0.41
CA GLU A 264 12.30 11.23 -1.48
C GLU A 264 11.03 10.42 -1.23
N SER A 265 11.16 9.18 -0.72
CA SER A 265 10.01 8.37 -0.33
C SER A 265 9.25 8.99 0.86
N ALA A 266 9.96 9.57 1.83
CA ALA A 266 9.35 10.31 2.93
C ALA A 266 8.64 11.58 2.46
N MET A 267 9.25 12.35 1.54
CA MET A 267 8.64 13.53 0.90
C MET A 267 7.38 13.14 0.12
N ALA A 268 7.45 12.09 -0.69
CA ALA A 268 6.32 11.60 -1.47
C ALA A 268 5.15 11.19 -0.56
N LYS A 269 5.42 10.39 0.49
CA LYS A 269 4.40 9.92 1.43
C LYS A 269 3.77 11.09 2.20
N MET A 270 4.56 11.98 2.72
CA MET A 270 4.09 13.14 3.46
C MET A 270 3.19 14.03 2.59
N TYR A 271 3.69 14.44 1.42
CA TYR A 271 2.95 15.35 0.55
C TYR A 271 1.69 14.70 -0.03
N ALA A 272 1.78 13.48 -0.56
CA ALA A 272 0.62 12.79 -1.15
C ALA A 272 -0.49 12.56 -0.11
N SER A 273 -0.15 12.19 1.12
CA SER A 273 -1.14 11.97 2.18
C SER A 273 -1.73 13.28 2.74
N ASP A 274 -0.95 14.37 2.85
CA ASP A 274 -1.47 15.68 3.25
C ASP A 274 -2.46 16.18 2.20
N ILE A 275 -2.11 16.15 0.91
CA ILE A 275 -3.01 16.62 -0.15
C ILE A 275 -4.22 15.69 -0.36
N ALA A 276 -4.11 14.41 -0.02
CA ALA A 276 -5.25 13.50 -0.13
C ALA A 276 -6.39 13.93 0.81
N LEU A 277 -6.07 14.37 2.02
CA LEU A 277 -7.07 14.94 2.94
C LEU A 277 -7.68 16.24 2.38
N GLU A 278 -6.85 17.11 1.83
CA GLU A 278 -7.33 18.39 1.27
C GLU A 278 -8.25 18.16 0.06
N VAL A 279 -7.82 17.33 -0.89
CA VAL A 279 -8.55 17.02 -2.11
C VAL A 279 -9.86 16.29 -1.82
N THR A 280 -9.84 15.30 -0.92
CA THR A 280 -11.07 14.56 -0.56
C THR A 280 -12.04 15.44 0.22
N ASN A 281 -11.56 16.33 1.09
CA ASN A 281 -12.38 17.35 1.75
C ASN A 281 -13.06 18.29 0.74
N ASP A 282 -12.32 18.81 -0.21
CA ASP A 282 -12.86 19.68 -1.25
C ASP A 282 -13.83 18.94 -2.19
N ALA A 283 -13.58 17.65 -2.45
CA ALA A 283 -14.51 16.81 -3.22
C ALA A 283 -15.87 16.65 -2.51
N VAL A 284 -15.87 16.36 -1.21
CA VAL A 284 -17.11 16.34 -0.41
C VAL A 284 -17.78 17.71 -0.43
N GLN A 285 -17.04 18.80 -0.26
CA GLN A 285 -17.56 20.17 -0.25
C GLN A 285 -18.21 20.54 -1.60
N ILE A 286 -17.62 20.15 -2.74
CA ILE A 286 -18.17 20.40 -4.08
C ILE A 286 -19.49 19.63 -4.26
N HIS A 287 -19.63 18.42 -3.71
CA HIS A 287 -20.87 17.65 -3.77
C HIS A 287 -21.96 18.21 -2.81
N GLY A 288 -21.59 19.07 -1.85
CA GLY A 288 -22.50 19.60 -0.85
C GLY A 288 -23.17 18.50 -0.01
N GLY A 289 -24.44 18.65 0.30
CA GLY A 289 -25.18 17.67 1.14
C GLY A 289 -25.16 16.24 0.56
N THR A 290 -25.14 16.10 -0.76
CA THR A 290 -25.03 14.78 -1.42
C THR A 290 -23.72 14.09 -1.07
N GLY A 291 -22.60 14.83 -1.05
CA GLY A 291 -21.27 14.28 -0.71
C GLY A 291 -21.12 13.85 0.75
N PHE A 292 -22.00 14.30 1.63
CA PHE A 292 -22.01 13.96 3.04
C PHE A 292 -22.78 12.66 3.38
N LEU A 293 -23.48 12.10 2.41
CA LEU A 293 -24.28 10.90 2.59
C LEU A 293 -23.41 9.64 2.53
N LYS A 294 -23.61 8.71 3.46
CA LYS A 294 -22.98 7.39 3.40
C LYS A 294 -23.31 6.66 2.09
N GLY A 295 -22.29 6.03 1.51
CA GLY A 295 -22.41 5.33 0.23
C GLY A 295 -21.99 6.18 -0.98
N MET A 296 -21.69 7.46 -0.78
CA MET A 296 -21.05 8.29 -1.80
C MET A 296 -19.55 8.03 -1.84
N GLU A 297 -18.99 7.97 -3.06
CA GLU A 297 -17.57 7.69 -3.28
C GLU A 297 -16.67 8.74 -2.61
N VAL A 298 -17.07 10.01 -2.67
CA VAL A 298 -16.28 11.10 -2.06
C VAL A 298 -16.31 11.07 -0.53
N GLU A 299 -17.42 10.65 0.08
CA GLU A 299 -17.52 10.44 1.54
C GLU A 299 -16.59 9.31 1.99
N ARG A 300 -16.59 8.18 1.25
CA ARG A 300 -15.69 7.06 1.50
C ARG A 300 -14.23 7.48 1.32
N ALA A 301 -13.91 8.14 0.21
CA ALA A 301 -12.55 8.60 -0.07
C ALA A 301 -12.01 9.53 1.03
N TYR A 302 -12.85 10.41 1.58
CA TYR A 302 -12.48 11.28 2.71
C TYR A 302 -12.11 10.48 3.96
N ARG A 303 -12.89 9.45 4.31
CA ARG A 303 -12.57 8.56 5.43
C ARG A 303 -11.32 7.72 5.17
N ASP A 304 -11.17 7.21 3.95
CA ASP A 304 -10.05 6.36 3.55
C ASP A 304 -8.73 7.15 3.53
N ALA A 305 -8.76 8.41 3.11
CA ALA A 305 -7.57 9.28 3.05
C ALA A 305 -6.93 9.48 4.44
N LYS A 306 -7.71 9.48 5.53
CA LYS A 306 -7.20 9.84 6.86
C LYS A 306 -6.06 8.93 7.32
N ILE A 307 -6.14 7.64 7.08
CA ILE A 307 -5.12 6.69 7.56
C ILE A 307 -3.76 6.91 6.90
N THR A 308 -3.73 7.46 5.67
CA THR A 308 -2.49 7.65 4.90
C THR A 308 -1.51 8.62 5.56
N THR A 309 -1.98 9.51 6.44
CA THR A 309 -1.12 10.39 7.24
C THR A 309 -0.58 9.75 8.52
N ILE A 310 -1.04 8.54 8.86
CA ILE A 310 -0.76 7.90 10.15
C ILE A 310 0.18 6.70 9.98
N TYR A 311 -0.21 5.70 9.19
CA TYR A 311 0.54 4.46 9.10
C TYR A 311 1.81 4.55 8.22
N GLU A 312 2.68 3.53 8.31
CA GLU A 312 4.03 3.49 7.73
C GLU A 312 4.88 4.72 8.09
N GLY A 313 4.72 5.15 9.35
CA GLY A 313 5.31 6.36 9.90
C GLY A 313 4.40 7.57 9.71
N THR A 314 4.02 8.22 10.80
CA THR A 314 3.17 9.42 10.74
C THR A 314 3.84 10.52 9.92
N ASN A 315 3.08 11.50 9.47
CA ASN A 315 3.66 12.62 8.71
C ASN A 315 4.65 13.46 9.54
N GLU A 316 4.56 13.40 10.87
CA GLU A 316 5.58 13.93 11.78
C GLU A 316 6.89 13.12 11.66
N ILE A 317 6.81 11.79 11.62
CA ILE A 317 7.98 10.92 11.42
C ILE A 317 8.58 11.15 10.02
N GLN A 318 7.76 11.33 8.98
CA GLN A 318 8.31 11.70 7.65
C GLN A 318 9.13 12.99 7.73
N ARG A 319 8.65 14.01 8.46
CA ARG A 319 9.40 15.26 8.68
C ARG A 319 10.71 15.03 9.43
N VAL A 320 10.72 14.14 10.42
CA VAL A 320 11.96 13.75 11.13
C VAL A 320 12.95 13.08 10.15
N VAL A 321 12.47 12.15 9.30
CA VAL A 321 13.31 11.49 8.29
C VAL A 321 13.88 12.51 7.31
N ILE A 322 13.06 13.37 6.73
CA ILE A 322 13.51 14.42 5.79
C ILE A 322 14.53 15.33 6.45
N ALA A 323 14.21 15.85 7.65
CA ALA A 323 15.09 16.75 8.39
C ALA A 323 16.45 16.09 8.69
N SER A 324 16.45 14.81 9.07
CA SER A 324 17.70 14.09 9.37
C SER A 324 18.63 13.95 8.14
N HIS A 325 18.04 13.82 6.94
CA HIS A 325 18.82 13.79 5.70
C HIS A 325 19.37 15.17 5.32
N LEU A 326 18.58 16.22 5.53
CA LEU A 326 18.96 17.59 5.19
C LEU A 326 20.00 18.19 6.17
N ILE A 327 19.78 17.98 7.46
CA ILE A 327 20.57 18.62 8.52
C ILE A 327 21.76 17.73 8.92
N GLY A 328 21.63 16.41 8.76
CA GLY A 328 22.60 15.45 9.28
C GLY A 328 22.52 15.31 10.80
N ARG A 329 23.40 14.54 11.41
CA ARG A 329 23.46 14.40 12.87
C ARG A 329 24.09 15.66 13.48
N LEU A 330 23.24 16.51 14.06
CA LEU A 330 23.69 17.61 14.91
C LEU A 330 24.00 17.03 16.30
N GLY A 331 25.27 16.85 16.63
CA GLY A 331 25.66 16.52 17.98
C GLY A 331 26.70 15.40 18.09
N LYS A 332 27.95 15.82 18.11
CA LYS A 332 29.05 15.62 19.06
C LYS A 332 30.22 16.37 18.47
N SER A 333 30.62 17.46 19.08
CA SER A 333 31.94 18.05 18.89
C SER A 333 32.98 17.08 19.42
N SER A 334 33.45 16.17 18.60
CA SER A 334 34.71 15.49 18.76
C SER A 334 35.58 15.92 17.58
N GLY A 335 36.78 16.45 17.89
CA GLY A 335 37.68 17.07 16.97
C GLY A 335 37.91 16.31 15.67
N GLY A 336 38.02 17.10 14.63
CA GLY A 336 38.75 16.86 13.40
C GLY A 336 38.53 15.55 12.68
N GLU A 337 37.58 15.54 11.74
CA GLU A 337 37.81 14.89 10.45
C GLU A 337 36.85 15.47 9.41
N SER A 338 37.33 15.60 8.20
CA SER A 338 36.78 16.37 7.08
C SER A 338 35.31 15.98 6.75
N ARG A 339 34.43 16.97 6.75
CA ARG A 339 33.10 16.89 6.14
C ARG A 339 33.28 16.51 4.66
N SER A 340 32.87 15.31 4.27
CA SER A 340 32.50 15.07 2.89
C SER A 340 31.33 15.99 2.58
N ALA A 341 31.51 16.95 1.69
CA ALA A 341 30.44 17.81 1.22
C ALA A 341 29.27 16.95 0.76
N ALA A 342 28.06 17.28 1.25
CA ALA A 342 26.85 16.68 0.74
C ALA A 342 26.90 16.76 -0.79
N LYS A 343 26.90 15.61 -1.46
CA LYS A 343 26.80 15.56 -2.92
C LYS A 343 25.52 16.29 -3.29
N LYS A 344 25.64 17.36 -4.08
CA LYS A 344 24.48 17.99 -4.72
C LYS A 344 23.62 16.88 -5.32
N PRO A 345 22.28 16.92 -5.15
CA PRO A 345 21.44 15.95 -5.84
C PRO A 345 21.80 15.97 -7.32
N ALA A 346 21.99 14.79 -7.88
CA ALA A 346 22.29 14.65 -9.30
C ALA A 346 21.20 15.38 -10.09
N PRO A 347 21.53 16.17 -11.11
CA PRO A 347 20.51 16.76 -11.94
C PRO A 347 19.64 15.62 -12.51
N ILE A 348 18.34 15.81 -12.51
CA ILE A 348 17.39 14.90 -13.15
C ILE A 348 17.66 14.94 -14.66
N THR A 349 18.71 14.23 -15.08
CA THR A 349 19.07 14.08 -16.50
C THR A 349 18.54 12.74 -16.95
N GLY A 350 17.47 12.79 -17.71
CA GLY A 350 16.95 11.63 -18.41
C GLY A 350 15.51 11.29 -18.11
N ILE A 351 14.61 12.24 -18.37
CA ILE A 351 13.26 11.84 -18.76
C ILE A 351 13.44 11.10 -20.08
N ARG A 352 13.70 9.78 -20.02
CA ARG A 352 13.47 8.93 -21.18
C ARG A 352 12.00 9.12 -21.55
N LYS A 353 11.73 9.48 -22.81
CA LYS A 353 10.39 9.45 -23.39
C LYS A 353 9.81 8.05 -23.16
N ARG A 354 9.21 7.81 -21.99
CA ARG A 354 8.29 6.71 -21.77
C ARG A 354 6.93 7.22 -22.17
N THR A 355 6.24 6.44 -22.94
CA THR A 355 4.90 6.70 -23.44
C THR A 355 4.02 7.06 -22.23
N ILE A 356 3.64 8.33 -22.13
CA ILE A 356 2.59 8.77 -21.21
C ILE A 356 1.32 8.17 -21.78
N PHE A 357 0.68 7.29 -21.03
CA PHE A 357 -0.57 6.67 -21.41
C PHE A 357 -1.61 7.74 -21.74
N ARG A 358 -2.16 7.69 -22.97
CA ARG A 358 -3.26 8.55 -23.38
C ARG A 358 -4.55 8.00 -22.80
N GLU A 359 -5.46 8.86 -22.37
CA GLU A 359 -6.85 8.50 -22.08
C GLU A 359 -7.41 7.72 -23.27
N GLY A 360 -7.90 6.53 -23.03
CA GLY A 360 -8.39 5.58 -24.05
C GLY A 360 -7.66 4.25 -24.12
N ASP A 361 -6.38 4.20 -23.71
CA ASP A 361 -5.54 2.99 -23.82
C ASP A 361 -5.64 2.04 -22.60
N ALA A 362 -6.18 2.49 -21.48
CA ALA A 362 -6.22 1.70 -20.24
C ALA A 362 -7.01 0.39 -20.40
N ALA A 363 -8.12 0.41 -21.13
CA ALA A 363 -8.93 -0.79 -21.39
C ALA A 363 -8.18 -1.79 -22.29
N GLN A 364 -7.44 -1.30 -23.29
CA GLN A 364 -6.64 -2.12 -24.18
C GLN A 364 -5.47 -2.76 -23.43
N GLN A 365 -4.83 -2.03 -22.53
CA GLN A 365 -3.68 -2.50 -21.76
C GLN A 365 -4.04 -3.48 -20.67
N VAL A 366 -5.21 -3.33 -20.02
CA VAL A 366 -5.74 -4.36 -19.12
C VAL A 366 -6.04 -5.63 -19.92
N ASN A 367 -6.60 -5.51 -21.12
CA ASN A 367 -6.84 -6.65 -21.99
C ASN A 367 -5.52 -7.29 -22.48
N ASP A 368 -4.50 -6.50 -22.77
CA ASP A 368 -3.19 -6.98 -23.19
C ASP A 368 -2.46 -7.64 -22.00
N LEU A 369 -2.57 -7.10 -20.79
CA LEU A 369 -2.05 -7.72 -19.56
C LEU A 369 -2.75 -9.05 -19.27
N VAL A 370 -4.09 -9.08 -19.36
CA VAL A 370 -4.88 -10.32 -19.18
C VAL A 370 -4.53 -11.35 -20.28
N ALA A 371 -4.31 -10.90 -21.51
CA ALA A 371 -3.90 -11.74 -22.61
C ALA A 371 -2.47 -12.28 -22.43
N ALA A 372 -1.54 -11.46 -21.94
CA ALA A 372 -0.18 -11.87 -21.61
C ALA A 372 -0.15 -12.90 -20.47
N LEU A 373 -0.90 -12.65 -19.40
CA LEU A 373 -1.03 -13.57 -18.27
C LEU A 373 -1.64 -14.92 -18.68
N LYS A 374 -2.60 -14.94 -19.61
CA LYS A 374 -3.16 -16.18 -20.17
C LYS A 374 -2.16 -16.92 -21.07
N LYS A 375 -1.34 -16.18 -21.83
CA LYS A 375 -0.34 -16.76 -22.73
C LYS A 375 0.80 -17.43 -21.97
N ASP A 376 1.10 -16.97 -20.77
CA ASP A 376 2.11 -17.54 -19.86
C ASP A 376 1.60 -18.74 -19.03
N GLY A 377 0.40 -19.26 -19.35
CA GLY A 377 -0.12 -20.51 -18.76
C GLY A 377 -0.79 -20.35 -17.40
N HIS A 378 -1.10 -19.13 -16.96
CA HIS A 378 -1.88 -18.91 -15.75
C HIS A 378 -3.35 -19.25 -16.00
N ASP A 379 -3.78 -20.40 -15.45
CA ASP A 379 -5.18 -20.83 -15.49
C ASP A 379 -5.98 -20.10 -14.39
N PHE A 380 -6.83 -19.15 -14.80
CA PHE A 380 -7.73 -18.43 -13.92
C PHE A 380 -9.10 -19.11 -13.73
N SER A 381 -9.17 -20.42 -13.98
CA SER A 381 -10.40 -21.20 -14.04
C SER A 381 -10.95 -21.68 -12.70
N VAL A 382 -10.45 -21.25 -11.55
CA VAL A 382 -11.07 -21.50 -10.24
C VAL A 382 -12.12 -20.44 -9.99
N GLY A 383 -13.29 -20.58 -10.60
CA GLY A 383 -14.39 -19.63 -10.48
C GLY A 383 -15.29 -19.89 -9.30
N ILE A 384 -15.51 -18.87 -8.47
CA ILE A 384 -16.73 -18.76 -7.68
C ILE A 384 -17.86 -18.54 -8.70
N PRO A 385 -18.99 -19.26 -8.60
CA PRO A 385 -20.13 -19.02 -9.49
C PRO A 385 -20.55 -17.55 -9.45
N MET A 386 -20.82 -16.97 -10.63
CA MET A 386 -21.24 -15.56 -10.79
C MET A 386 -22.48 -15.18 -9.98
N ASP A 387 -23.27 -16.18 -9.58
CA ASP A 387 -24.52 -16.01 -8.81
C ASP A 387 -24.32 -16.08 -7.28
N THR A 388 -23.06 -16.09 -6.79
CA THR A 388 -22.81 -16.13 -5.35
C THR A 388 -23.26 -14.82 -4.71
N PRO A 389 -24.18 -14.85 -3.71
CA PRO A 389 -24.60 -13.64 -3.01
C PRO A 389 -23.43 -12.90 -2.40
N ILE A 390 -23.34 -11.59 -2.60
CA ILE A 390 -22.25 -10.73 -2.13
C ILE A 390 -21.87 -10.97 -0.66
N PRO A 391 -22.80 -11.13 0.30
CA PRO A 391 -22.47 -11.40 1.69
C PRO A 391 -21.72 -12.70 1.95
N LYS A 392 -21.75 -13.65 1.01
CA LYS A 392 -21.07 -14.96 1.12
C LYS A 392 -19.82 -15.05 0.24
N ALA A 393 -19.53 -14.04 -0.54
CA ALA A 393 -18.35 -14.02 -1.39
C ALA A 393 -17.09 -13.70 -0.56
N GLU A 394 -16.07 -14.49 -0.72
CA GLU A 394 -14.76 -14.22 -0.10
C GLU A 394 -14.05 -13.01 -0.72
N ARG A 395 -14.38 -12.71 -1.98
CA ARG A 395 -13.82 -11.57 -2.73
C ARG A 395 -14.94 -10.89 -3.51
N VAL A 396 -14.91 -9.56 -3.57
CA VAL A 396 -15.87 -8.75 -4.30
C VAL A 396 -15.12 -7.75 -5.18
N VAL A 397 -15.49 -7.70 -6.46
CA VAL A 397 -15.12 -6.60 -7.36
C VAL A 397 -16.35 -5.70 -7.49
N SER A 398 -16.23 -4.45 -7.03
CA SER A 398 -17.34 -3.51 -7.06
C SER A 398 -17.31 -2.68 -8.34
N ALA A 399 -18.46 -2.58 -8.97
CA ALA A 399 -18.72 -1.70 -10.10
C ALA A 399 -19.50 -0.46 -9.65
N GLY A 400 -18.90 0.71 -9.80
CA GLY A 400 -19.55 1.99 -9.49
C GLY A 400 -20.23 2.64 -10.70
N LYS A 401 -20.96 3.71 -10.46
CA LYS A 401 -21.66 4.50 -11.49
C LYS A 401 -20.73 5.01 -12.61
N GLY A 402 -19.42 5.11 -12.34
CA GLY A 402 -18.40 5.51 -13.32
C GLY A 402 -18.14 4.52 -14.45
N ILE A 403 -18.75 3.31 -14.44
CA ILE A 403 -18.68 2.37 -15.57
C ILE A 403 -19.34 2.94 -16.82
N GLY A 404 -20.29 3.86 -16.67
CA GLY A 404 -20.95 4.58 -17.75
C GLY A 404 -21.86 3.68 -18.58
N GLU A 405 -21.31 2.97 -19.56
CA GLU A 405 -22.10 2.18 -20.48
C GLU A 405 -22.09 0.67 -20.13
N LYS A 406 -23.20 0.00 -20.43
CA LYS A 406 -23.40 -1.46 -20.21
C LYS A 406 -22.27 -2.31 -20.83
N LYS A 407 -21.68 -1.88 -21.94
CA LYS A 407 -20.54 -2.57 -22.59
C LYS A 407 -19.31 -2.67 -21.70
N ASN A 408 -19.12 -1.72 -20.75
CA ASN A 408 -17.99 -1.69 -19.84
C ASN A 408 -18.13 -2.70 -18.69
N MET A 409 -19.34 -3.22 -18.46
CA MET A 409 -19.55 -4.30 -17.46
C MET A 409 -18.81 -5.57 -17.81
N LYS A 410 -18.62 -5.88 -19.09
CA LYS A 410 -17.82 -7.05 -19.51
C LYS A 410 -16.38 -7.00 -19.00
N LEU A 411 -15.83 -5.78 -18.81
CA LEU A 411 -14.50 -5.60 -18.23
C LEU A 411 -14.51 -5.94 -16.74
N VAL A 412 -15.52 -5.50 -16.00
CA VAL A 412 -15.70 -5.80 -14.57
C VAL A 412 -15.96 -7.29 -14.36
N GLU A 413 -16.76 -7.90 -15.21
CA GLU A 413 -17.02 -9.34 -15.22
C GLU A 413 -15.71 -10.13 -15.47
N GLY A 414 -14.91 -9.68 -16.45
CA GLY A 414 -13.59 -10.25 -16.72
C GLY A 414 -12.63 -10.16 -15.53
N LEU A 415 -12.58 -9.01 -14.87
CA LEU A 415 -11.76 -8.78 -13.68
C LEU A 415 -12.24 -9.61 -12.48
N ALA A 416 -13.56 -9.66 -12.24
CA ALA A 416 -14.13 -10.46 -11.16
C ALA A 416 -13.87 -11.95 -11.38
N LYS A 417 -14.04 -12.44 -12.61
CA LYS A 417 -13.74 -13.82 -12.99
C LYS A 417 -12.25 -14.15 -12.84
N ALA A 418 -11.36 -13.24 -13.28
CA ALA A 418 -9.92 -13.42 -13.14
C ALA A 418 -9.46 -13.39 -11.67
N ALA A 419 -10.13 -12.60 -10.82
CA ALA A 419 -9.85 -12.51 -9.40
C ALA A 419 -10.53 -13.59 -8.55
N GLY A 420 -11.39 -14.44 -9.15
CA GLY A 420 -12.24 -15.37 -8.40
C GLY A 420 -13.15 -14.62 -7.42
N ALA A 421 -13.73 -13.51 -7.85
CA ALA A 421 -14.49 -12.58 -7.02
C ALA A 421 -15.95 -12.46 -7.50
N ALA A 422 -16.89 -12.21 -6.59
CA ALA A 422 -18.26 -11.83 -6.95
C ALA A 422 -18.30 -10.37 -7.39
N ILE A 423 -19.23 -10.05 -8.29
CA ILE A 423 -19.44 -8.67 -8.75
C ILE A 423 -20.40 -7.97 -7.79
N GLY A 424 -19.99 -6.82 -7.27
CA GLY A 424 -20.84 -5.88 -6.55
C GLY A 424 -21.03 -4.61 -7.36
N SER A 425 -22.19 -3.98 -7.24
CA SER A 425 -22.44 -2.68 -7.84
C SER A 425 -23.13 -1.73 -6.87
N SER A 426 -22.96 -0.42 -7.09
CA SER A 426 -23.80 0.57 -6.43
C SER A 426 -25.26 0.44 -6.92
N ARG A 427 -26.24 0.79 -6.06
CA ARG A 427 -27.66 0.72 -6.40
C ARG A 427 -28.02 1.24 -7.80
N PRO A 428 -27.55 2.43 -8.25
CA PRO A 428 -27.88 2.96 -9.56
C PRO A 428 -27.41 2.09 -10.74
N VAL A 429 -26.37 1.28 -10.54
CA VAL A 429 -25.88 0.36 -11.59
C VAL A 429 -26.66 -0.94 -11.57
N ALA A 430 -27.03 -1.43 -10.37
CA ALA A 430 -27.84 -2.63 -10.21
C ALA A 430 -29.26 -2.48 -10.80
N GLU A 431 -29.84 -1.28 -10.76
CA GLU A 431 -31.16 -0.99 -11.31
C GLU A 431 -31.17 -0.85 -12.86
N THR A 432 -29.98 -0.67 -13.48
CA THR A 432 -29.84 -0.46 -14.93
C THR A 432 -29.36 -1.73 -15.66
N LEU A 433 -28.92 -2.75 -14.93
CA LEU A 433 -28.46 -4.05 -15.44
C LEU A 433 -29.54 -5.11 -15.34
#